data_7111b9bebba5b5a4ae1ef36b114d88ae
#
_entry.id   7111b9bebba5b5a4ae1ef36b114d88ae
#
_cell.length_a   1.000
_cell.length_b   1.000
_cell.length_c   1.000
_cell.angle_alpha   90.00
_cell.angle_beta   90.00
_cell.angle_gamma   90.00
#
_symmetry.space_group_name_H-M   'P 1'
#
loop_
_entity.id
_entity.type
_entity.pdbx_description
1 polymer ?
#
loop_
_entity_poly.entity_id
_entity_poly.type
_entity_poly.pdbx_seq_one_letter_code
_entity_poly.pdbx_strand_id
1 'polypeptide(L)'
;QAMTKGSDATAKADDPAFKCIYELMEALDSYIPLPKRETDKPFLMPVEDVFSITGRGTVATGRVDRGVVKVGDTVERVGIRPETKAVVVTGVEMFRKLMDQAQAGDNIGLLLRGMDKEEIERGMVLAAPKSITPHMKFKAEVYILSKEEGGRHTPFFNGYRPHFYFRT
;
A
#
# COMPACT_ATOMS: atom_id res chain seq x y z
N GLN A 1 -25.06 22.79 12.88
CA GLN A 1 -26.15 22.97 11.91
C GLN A 1 -25.95 22.15 10.64
N ALA A 2 -24.75 22.09 10.07
CA ALA A 2 -24.45 21.27 8.86
C ALA A 2 -24.66 19.77 9.10
N MET A 3 -24.31 19.25 10.27
CA MET A 3 -24.46 17.82 10.60
C MET A 3 -25.94 17.38 10.71
N THR A 4 -26.80 18.24 11.20
CA THR A 4 -28.23 17.94 11.30
C THR A 4 -28.96 18.07 9.97
N LYS A 5 -28.54 18.99 9.11
CA LYS A 5 -29.11 19.16 7.77
C LYS A 5 -28.59 18.16 6.74
N GLY A 6 -27.39 17.59 6.95
CA GLY A 6 -26.79 16.61 6.03
C GLY A 6 -27.52 15.27 5.92
N SER A 7 -28.44 14.99 6.86
CA SER A 7 -29.34 13.83 6.79
C SER A 7 -30.66 14.11 6.06
N ASP A 8 -30.91 15.35 5.70
CA ASP A 8 -32.11 15.75 4.98
C ASP A 8 -31.89 15.65 3.46
N ALA A 9 -32.68 14.81 2.80
CA ALA A 9 -32.61 14.61 1.35
C ALA A 9 -32.95 15.88 0.53
N THR A 10 -33.50 16.92 1.18
CA THR A 10 -33.83 18.22 0.56
C THR A 10 -32.71 19.24 0.65
N ALA A 11 -31.63 18.94 1.39
CA ALA A 11 -30.51 19.86 1.56
C ALA A 11 -29.80 20.10 0.22
N LYS A 12 -29.68 21.38 -0.17
CA LYS A 12 -28.99 21.79 -1.39
C LYS A 12 -27.55 22.20 -1.10
N ALA A 13 -26.68 22.02 -2.09
CA ALA A 13 -25.26 22.40 -1.99
C ALA A 13 -25.07 23.88 -1.60
N ASP A 14 -25.96 24.77 -2.05
CA ASP A 14 -25.90 26.22 -1.79
C ASP A 14 -26.41 26.66 -0.40
N ASP A 15 -26.82 25.70 0.46
CA ASP A 15 -27.29 26.06 1.81
C ASP A 15 -26.13 26.63 2.64
N PRO A 16 -26.28 27.84 3.21
CA PRO A 16 -25.24 28.49 4.04
C PRO A 16 -24.74 27.61 5.19
N ALA A 17 -25.54 26.62 5.65
CA ALA A 17 -25.14 25.69 6.69
C ALA A 17 -23.98 24.78 6.25
N PHE A 18 -23.77 24.57 4.94
CA PHE A 18 -22.69 23.77 4.40
C PHE A 18 -21.45 24.58 3.99
N LYS A 19 -21.52 25.90 4.02
CA LYS A 19 -20.45 26.80 3.57
C LYS A 19 -19.08 26.42 4.16
N CYS A 20 -19.02 26.18 5.48
CA CYS A 20 -17.77 25.80 6.14
C CYS A 20 -17.22 24.44 5.68
N ILE A 21 -18.07 23.53 5.21
CA ILE A 21 -17.66 22.22 4.68
C ILE A 21 -17.05 22.40 3.29
N TYR A 22 -17.69 23.19 2.43
CA TYR A 22 -17.16 23.50 1.11
C TYR A 22 -15.86 24.28 1.16
N GLU A 23 -15.76 25.27 2.05
CA GLU A 23 -14.52 26.03 2.29
C GLU A 23 -13.39 25.10 2.75
N LEU A 24 -13.69 24.11 3.61
CA LEU A 24 -12.69 23.12 4.02
C LEU A 24 -12.25 22.23 2.84
N MET A 25 -13.20 21.76 2.03
CA MET A 25 -12.89 20.93 0.84
C MET A 25 -12.04 21.70 -0.15
N GLU A 26 -12.39 22.95 -0.45
CA GLU A 26 -11.62 23.82 -1.34
C GLU A 26 -10.22 24.12 -0.79
N ALA A 27 -10.13 24.35 0.53
CA ALA A 27 -8.83 24.52 1.18
C ALA A 27 -7.97 23.24 1.09
N LEU A 28 -8.54 22.05 1.28
CA LEU A 28 -7.82 20.78 1.11
C LEU A 28 -7.33 20.61 -0.33
N ASP A 29 -8.19 20.86 -1.32
CA ASP A 29 -7.84 20.71 -2.72
C ASP A 29 -6.75 21.70 -3.18
N SER A 30 -6.76 22.92 -2.64
CA SER A 30 -5.79 23.95 -3.01
C SER A 30 -4.48 23.87 -2.22
N TYR A 31 -4.51 23.43 -0.96
CA TYR A 31 -3.36 23.43 -0.06
C TYR A 31 -2.54 22.14 -0.12
N ILE A 32 -3.19 20.99 -0.35
CA ILE A 32 -2.50 19.69 -0.39
C ILE A 32 -2.03 19.41 -1.81
N PRO A 33 -0.70 19.37 -2.07
CA PRO A 33 -0.20 19.06 -3.39
C PRO A 33 -0.48 17.60 -3.76
N LEU A 34 -0.80 17.36 -5.02
CA LEU A 34 -0.92 15.99 -5.53
C LEU A 34 0.42 15.25 -5.39
N PRO A 35 0.42 14.05 -4.79
CA PRO A 35 1.64 13.26 -4.64
C PRO A 35 2.20 12.86 -6.01
N LYS A 36 3.52 12.95 -6.17
CA LYS A 36 4.19 12.46 -7.36
C LYS A 36 4.14 10.93 -7.37
N ARG A 37 3.45 10.37 -8.34
CA ARG A 37 3.37 8.91 -8.54
C ARG A 37 4.55 8.44 -9.39
N GLU A 38 5.34 7.50 -8.88
CA GLU A 38 6.51 6.95 -9.57
C GLU A 38 6.09 5.80 -10.50
N THR A 39 5.38 6.11 -11.55
CA THR A 39 4.82 5.13 -12.51
C THR A 39 5.85 4.62 -13.52
N ASP A 40 6.94 5.34 -13.72
CA ASP A 40 8.05 5.02 -14.64
C ASP A 40 9.06 4.03 -14.07
N LYS A 41 8.99 3.74 -12.76
CA LYS A 41 9.85 2.75 -12.11
C LYS A 41 9.29 1.32 -12.25
N PRO A 42 10.13 0.29 -12.10
CA PRO A 42 9.66 -1.09 -12.04
C PRO A 42 8.62 -1.29 -10.93
N PHE A 43 7.57 -2.06 -11.24
CA PHE A 43 6.49 -2.37 -10.30
C PHE A 43 7.01 -2.92 -8.98
N LEU A 44 6.41 -2.44 -7.89
CA LEU A 44 6.66 -2.93 -6.53
C LEU A 44 5.42 -2.71 -5.67
N MET A 45 4.98 -3.78 -5.00
CA MET A 45 3.86 -3.75 -4.06
C MET A 45 4.18 -4.60 -2.83
N PRO A 46 4.31 -4.01 -1.64
CA PRO A 46 4.35 -4.76 -0.38
C PRO A 46 3.03 -5.49 -0.15
N VAL A 47 3.10 -6.72 0.34
CA VAL A 47 1.92 -7.54 0.65
C VAL A 47 1.45 -7.21 2.06
N GLU A 48 0.20 -6.74 2.18
CA GLU A 48 -0.44 -6.38 3.44
C GLU A 48 -1.33 -7.49 3.97
N ASP A 49 -2.07 -8.16 3.07
CA ASP A 49 -2.92 -9.29 3.43
C ASP A 49 -3.00 -10.31 2.29
N VAL A 50 -3.34 -11.56 2.62
CA VAL A 50 -3.43 -12.67 1.68
C VAL A 50 -4.64 -13.53 1.97
N PHE A 51 -5.45 -13.77 0.97
CA PHE A 51 -6.59 -14.70 1.07
C PHE A 51 -6.74 -15.50 -0.22
N SER A 52 -7.41 -16.63 -0.13
CA SER A 52 -7.71 -17.46 -1.28
C SER A 52 -9.18 -17.35 -1.67
N ILE A 53 -9.43 -17.34 -2.98
CA ILE A 53 -10.78 -17.43 -3.55
C ILE A 53 -10.94 -18.81 -4.15
N THR A 54 -11.88 -19.59 -3.64
CA THR A 54 -12.15 -20.94 -4.13
C THR A 54 -12.39 -20.94 -5.64
N GLY A 55 -11.63 -21.75 -6.38
CA GLY A 55 -11.72 -21.87 -7.83
C GLY A 55 -11.07 -20.73 -8.63
N ARG A 56 -10.51 -19.70 -7.99
CA ARG A 56 -9.84 -18.58 -8.67
C ARG A 56 -8.35 -18.48 -8.37
N GLY A 57 -7.92 -18.75 -7.15
CA GLY A 57 -6.54 -18.70 -6.73
C GLY A 57 -6.30 -17.80 -5.51
N THR A 58 -5.07 -17.42 -5.31
CA THR A 58 -4.62 -16.60 -4.19
C THR A 58 -4.69 -15.12 -4.56
N VAL A 59 -5.21 -14.30 -3.65
CA VAL A 59 -5.24 -12.84 -3.78
C VAL A 59 -4.28 -12.26 -2.75
N ALA A 60 -3.35 -11.44 -3.23
CA ALA A 60 -2.50 -10.60 -2.39
C ALA A 60 -2.97 -9.16 -2.48
N THR A 61 -3.20 -8.53 -1.34
CA THR A 61 -3.58 -7.12 -1.27
C THR A 61 -2.43 -6.26 -0.81
N GLY A 62 -2.41 -5.03 -1.24
CA GLY A 62 -1.42 -4.06 -0.84
C GLY A 62 -1.54 -2.75 -1.60
N ARG A 63 -0.74 -1.78 -1.19
CA ARG A 63 -0.60 -0.52 -1.92
C ARG A 63 0.55 -0.63 -2.90
N VAL A 64 0.32 -0.26 -4.15
CA VAL A 64 1.40 -0.14 -5.14
C VAL A 64 2.33 1.00 -4.75
N ASP A 65 3.56 0.68 -4.41
CA ASP A 65 4.58 1.65 -3.99
C ASP A 65 5.13 2.43 -5.19
N ARG A 66 5.39 1.73 -6.30
CA ARG A 66 5.90 2.31 -7.54
C ARG A 66 5.57 1.43 -8.75
N GLY A 67 5.67 2.03 -9.93
CA GLY A 67 5.45 1.35 -11.21
C GLY A 67 3.98 1.14 -11.54
N VAL A 68 3.77 0.31 -12.53
CA VAL A 68 2.47 -0.10 -13.06
C VAL A 68 2.45 -1.61 -13.16
N VAL A 69 1.30 -2.22 -12.89
CA VAL A 69 1.05 -3.66 -13.11
C VAL A 69 -0.22 -3.83 -13.92
N LYS A 70 -0.20 -4.78 -14.85
CA LYS A 70 -1.34 -5.11 -15.74
C LYS A 70 -1.76 -6.56 -15.56
N VAL A 71 -3.00 -6.85 -15.90
CA VAL A 71 -3.45 -8.23 -16.06
C VAL A 71 -2.62 -8.91 -17.14
N GLY A 72 -2.08 -10.10 -16.83
CA GLY A 72 -1.16 -10.84 -17.70
C GLY A 72 0.32 -10.65 -17.39
N ASP A 73 0.68 -9.63 -16.61
CA ASP A 73 2.07 -9.41 -16.23
C ASP A 73 2.59 -10.54 -15.33
N THR A 74 3.88 -10.82 -15.47
CA THR A 74 4.60 -11.69 -14.54
C THR A 74 5.23 -10.83 -13.47
N VAL A 75 5.00 -11.20 -12.20
CA VAL A 75 5.63 -10.57 -11.03
C VAL A 75 6.39 -11.62 -10.23
N GLU A 76 7.36 -11.20 -9.44
CA GLU A 76 8.10 -12.06 -8.54
C GLU A 76 7.70 -11.80 -7.08
N ARG A 77 7.45 -12.88 -6.34
CA ARG A 77 7.35 -12.85 -4.88
C ARG A 77 8.76 -12.86 -4.30
N VAL A 78 9.10 -11.86 -3.52
CA VAL A 78 10.44 -11.64 -2.94
C VAL A 78 10.31 -11.38 -1.43
N GLY A 79 11.29 -11.83 -0.65
CA GLY A 79 11.41 -11.56 0.79
C GLY A 79 10.96 -12.73 1.67
N ILE A 80 11.36 -12.70 2.94
CA ILE A 80 11.16 -13.69 4.01
C ILE A 80 11.72 -15.08 3.64
N ARG A 81 11.35 -15.63 2.50
CA ARG A 81 11.87 -16.90 2.00
C ARG A 81 13.07 -16.66 1.08
N PRO A 82 14.07 -17.56 1.09
CA PRO A 82 15.27 -17.41 0.26
C PRO A 82 14.97 -17.49 -1.24
N GLU A 83 13.92 -18.22 -1.61
CA GLU A 83 13.55 -18.45 -3.01
C GLU A 83 12.60 -17.35 -3.50
N THR A 84 12.88 -16.83 -4.68
CA THR A 84 11.94 -16.00 -5.44
C THR A 84 11.06 -16.91 -6.29
N LYS A 85 9.78 -16.56 -6.42
CA LYS A 85 8.84 -17.30 -7.28
C LYS A 85 8.15 -16.34 -8.23
N ALA A 86 8.28 -16.61 -9.51
CA ALA A 86 7.54 -15.87 -10.53
C ALA A 86 6.10 -16.36 -10.60
N VAL A 87 5.17 -15.42 -10.75
CA VAL A 87 3.73 -15.69 -10.79
C VAL A 87 3.05 -14.74 -11.75
N VAL A 88 1.99 -15.21 -12.41
CA VAL A 88 1.21 -14.41 -13.35
C VAL A 88 0.04 -13.75 -12.65
N VAL A 89 -0.13 -12.45 -12.86
CA VAL A 89 -1.29 -11.67 -12.43
C VAL A 89 -2.45 -11.97 -13.36
N THR A 90 -3.50 -12.60 -12.87
CA THR A 90 -4.69 -12.94 -13.65
C THR A 90 -5.87 -12.01 -13.42
N GLY A 91 -5.76 -11.10 -12.46
CA GLY A 91 -6.75 -10.08 -12.19
C GLY A 91 -6.21 -9.00 -11.29
N VAL A 92 -6.69 -7.80 -11.50
CA VAL A 92 -6.44 -6.62 -10.67
C VAL A 92 -7.78 -6.10 -10.21
N GLU A 93 -7.96 -5.90 -8.91
CA GLU A 93 -9.21 -5.39 -8.33
C GLU A 93 -8.93 -4.20 -7.42
N MET A 94 -9.73 -3.17 -7.52
CA MET A 94 -9.72 -2.00 -6.65
C MET A 94 -11.16 -1.61 -6.29
N PHE A 95 -11.48 -1.54 -4.98
CA PHE A 95 -12.82 -1.20 -4.47
C PHE A 95 -13.95 -2.04 -5.11
N ARG A 96 -13.74 -3.36 -5.25
CA ARG A 96 -14.68 -4.32 -5.88
C ARG A 96 -14.92 -4.07 -7.39
N LYS A 97 -14.03 -3.34 -8.03
CA LYS A 97 -14.04 -3.15 -9.49
C LYS A 97 -12.83 -3.83 -10.11
N LEU A 98 -13.06 -4.59 -11.16
CA LEU A 98 -12.00 -5.17 -11.98
C LEU A 98 -11.35 -4.06 -12.79
N MET A 99 -10.03 -4.08 -12.82
CA MET A 99 -9.19 -3.12 -13.53
C MET A 99 -8.28 -3.85 -14.50
N ASP A 100 -7.94 -3.23 -15.62
CA ASP A 100 -6.95 -3.77 -16.56
C ASP A 100 -5.53 -3.57 -16.06
N GLN A 101 -5.31 -2.50 -15.28
CA GLN A 101 -4.02 -2.13 -14.71
C GLN A 101 -4.19 -1.33 -13.41
N ALA A 102 -3.12 -1.28 -12.63
CA ALA A 102 -2.99 -0.40 -11.46
C ALA A 102 -1.60 0.24 -11.44
N GLN A 103 -1.48 1.37 -10.75
CA GLN A 103 -0.27 2.19 -10.73
C GLN A 103 0.09 2.62 -9.30
N ALA A 104 1.30 3.17 -9.17
CA ALA A 104 1.81 3.72 -7.91
C ALA A 104 0.76 4.56 -7.17
N GLY A 105 0.55 4.25 -5.88
CA GLY A 105 -0.42 4.88 -5.01
C GLY A 105 -1.78 4.18 -4.91
N ASP A 106 -2.09 3.24 -5.78
CA ASP A 106 -3.36 2.51 -5.76
C ASP A 106 -3.31 1.38 -4.72
N ASN A 107 -4.40 1.22 -3.95
CA ASN A 107 -4.61 0.05 -3.09
C ASN A 107 -5.39 -1.00 -3.87
N ILE A 108 -4.79 -2.16 -4.05
CA ILE A 108 -5.32 -3.19 -4.95
C ILE A 108 -5.25 -4.60 -4.37
N GLY A 109 -6.04 -5.49 -4.94
CA GLY A 109 -5.89 -6.94 -4.84
C GLY A 109 -5.39 -7.50 -6.17
N LEU A 110 -4.32 -8.28 -6.10
CA LEU A 110 -3.77 -9.01 -7.25
C LEU A 110 -4.17 -10.48 -7.15
N LEU A 111 -4.88 -10.98 -8.14
CA LEU A 111 -5.18 -12.39 -8.28
C LEU A 111 -3.98 -13.08 -8.95
N LEU A 112 -3.38 -14.03 -8.25
CA LEU A 112 -2.14 -14.69 -8.62
C LEU A 112 -2.42 -16.13 -9.03
N ARG A 113 -1.97 -16.52 -10.23
CA ARG A 113 -2.10 -17.90 -10.71
C ARG A 113 -0.87 -18.73 -10.35
N GLY A 114 -1.12 -19.94 -9.79
CA GLY A 114 -0.03 -20.89 -9.51
C GLY A 114 0.76 -20.54 -8.25
N MET A 115 0.15 -19.79 -7.33
CA MET A 115 0.68 -19.51 -6.00
C MET A 115 -0.35 -19.89 -4.95
N ASP A 116 0.03 -20.74 -4.02
CA ASP A 116 -0.79 -21.10 -2.90
C ASP A 116 -0.72 -20.06 -1.80
N LYS A 117 -1.78 -19.97 -0.97
CA LYS A 117 -1.86 -18.97 0.11
C LYS A 117 -0.68 -19.09 1.08
N GLU A 118 -0.21 -20.32 1.32
CA GLU A 118 0.89 -20.65 2.23
C GLU A 118 2.27 -20.20 1.68
N GLU A 119 2.35 -19.90 0.39
CA GLU A 119 3.59 -19.47 -0.27
C GLU A 119 3.83 -17.98 -0.20
N ILE A 120 2.82 -17.19 0.13
CA ILE A 120 2.90 -15.73 0.23
C ILE A 120 2.29 -15.27 1.56
N GLU A 121 2.95 -14.34 2.21
CA GLU A 121 2.51 -13.81 3.49
C GLU A 121 2.78 -12.32 3.61
N ARG A 122 2.13 -11.69 4.58
CA ARG A 122 2.34 -10.27 4.90
C ARG A 122 3.82 -9.98 5.15
N GLY A 123 4.30 -8.87 4.61
CA GLY A 123 5.70 -8.45 4.69
C GLY A 123 6.57 -8.92 3.50
N MET A 124 6.07 -9.84 2.68
CA MET A 124 6.68 -10.11 1.38
C MET A 124 6.36 -9.01 0.38
N VAL A 125 7.05 -9.02 -0.76
CA VAL A 125 6.90 -8.02 -1.81
C VAL A 125 6.62 -8.70 -3.14
N LEU A 126 5.66 -8.19 -3.89
CA LEU A 126 5.47 -8.49 -5.30
C LEU A 126 6.15 -7.39 -6.13
N ALA A 127 7.05 -7.78 -7.01
CA ALA A 127 7.85 -6.86 -7.81
C ALA A 127 7.98 -7.30 -9.26
N ALA A 128 8.35 -6.38 -10.14
CA ALA A 128 8.74 -6.73 -11.50
C ALA A 128 9.92 -7.71 -11.48
N PRO A 129 9.99 -8.69 -12.39
CA PRO A 129 11.02 -9.71 -12.39
C PRO A 129 12.43 -9.10 -12.35
N LYS A 130 13.28 -9.63 -11.46
CA LYS A 130 14.68 -9.23 -11.28
C LYS A 130 14.90 -7.74 -10.95
N SER A 131 13.85 -7.02 -10.51
CA SER A 131 13.94 -5.59 -10.21
C SER A 131 14.45 -5.27 -8.82
N ILE A 132 14.36 -6.23 -7.89
CA ILE A 132 14.83 -6.09 -6.50
C ILE A 132 15.55 -7.35 -6.03
N THR A 133 16.48 -7.16 -5.08
CA THR A 133 17.17 -8.24 -4.38
C THR A 133 17.01 -8.01 -2.88
N PRO A 134 16.59 -9.03 -2.09
CA PRO A 134 16.50 -8.90 -0.64
C PRO A 134 17.90 -8.87 -0.02
N HIS A 135 18.08 -8.06 1.01
CA HIS A 135 19.33 -7.91 1.74
C HIS A 135 19.12 -8.21 3.23
N MET A 136 19.97 -9.04 3.81
CA MET A 136 19.99 -9.32 5.25
C MET A 136 20.87 -8.36 6.05
N LYS A 137 21.83 -7.72 5.39
CA LYS A 137 22.76 -6.77 6.01
C LYS A 137 22.60 -5.41 5.36
N PHE A 138 22.38 -4.39 6.15
CA PHE A 138 22.22 -3.03 5.68
C PHE A 138 22.83 -2.02 6.66
N LYS A 139 23.09 -0.82 6.20
CA LYS A 139 23.42 0.35 7.02
C LYS A 139 22.25 1.31 6.95
N ALA A 140 21.88 1.89 8.07
CA ALA A 140 20.81 2.87 8.15
C ALA A 140 21.25 4.08 8.96
N GLU A 141 20.78 5.24 8.56
CA GLU A 141 20.76 6.43 9.40
C GLU A 141 19.45 6.40 10.18
N VAL A 142 19.54 6.56 11.50
CA VAL A 142 18.39 6.39 12.39
C VAL A 142 18.17 7.67 13.18
N TYR A 143 16.98 8.25 13.05
CA TYR A 143 16.52 9.30 13.94
C TYR A 143 15.78 8.69 15.13
N ILE A 144 16.24 8.96 16.33
CA ILE A 144 15.63 8.43 17.55
C ILE A 144 14.86 9.55 18.21
N LEU A 145 13.54 9.38 18.29
CA LEU A 145 12.67 10.33 18.98
C LEU A 145 13.09 10.50 20.44
N SER A 146 13.19 11.75 20.85
CA SER A 146 13.45 12.12 22.25
C SER A 146 12.25 11.79 23.15
N LYS A 147 12.45 11.82 24.48
CA LYS A 147 11.36 11.63 25.45
C LYS A 147 10.24 12.66 25.26
N GLU A 148 10.59 13.90 24.96
CA GLU A 148 9.64 15.02 24.75
C GLU A 148 8.79 14.82 23.50
N GLU A 149 9.33 14.16 22.48
CA GLU A 149 8.63 13.76 21.25
C GLU A 149 7.82 12.46 21.41
N GLY A 150 7.69 11.93 22.64
CA GLY A 150 7.01 10.67 22.92
C GLY A 150 7.84 9.42 22.62
N GLY A 151 9.13 9.60 22.40
CA GLY A 151 10.05 8.52 22.09
C GLY A 151 10.66 7.81 23.31
N ARG A 152 11.72 7.09 23.04
CA ARG A 152 12.42 6.27 24.04
C ARG A 152 13.20 7.15 25.02
N HIS A 153 13.09 6.84 26.31
CA HIS A 153 13.81 7.52 27.40
C HIS A 153 14.84 6.63 28.11
N THR A 154 14.98 5.37 27.69
CA THR A 154 16.01 4.46 28.20
C THR A 154 17.11 4.29 27.16
N PRO A 155 18.40 4.37 27.53
CA PRO A 155 19.51 4.17 26.61
C PRO A 155 19.51 2.74 26.07
N PHE A 156 20.13 2.53 24.92
CA PHE A 156 20.44 1.22 24.38
C PHE A 156 21.93 1.14 24.04
N PHE A 157 22.46 -0.07 23.99
CA PHE A 157 23.88 -0.33 23.85
C PHE A 157 24.14 -1.20 22.62
N ASN A 158 25.41 -1.39 22.30
CA ASN A 158 25.82 -2.30 21.23
C ASN A 158 25.23 -3.69 21.43
N GLY A 159 24.74 -4.29 20.36
CA GLY A 159 24.04 -5.58 20.39
C GLY A 159 22.54 -5.50 20.67
N TYR A 160 21.98 -4.28 20.82
CA TYR A 160 20.53 -4.11 20.88
C TYR A 160 19.84 -4.67 19.63
N ARG A 161 18.80 -5.46 19.82
CA ARG A 161 18.07 -6.15 18.76
C ARG A 161 16.59 -5.75 18.77
N PRO A 162 16.23 -4.58 18.20
CA PRO A 162 14.84 -4.16 18.08
C PRO A 162 14.14 -4.91 16.95
N HIS A 163 12.82 -4.88 16.97
CA HIS A 163 12.04 -5.23 15.77
C HIS A 163 12.04 -4.06 14.82
N PHE A 164 12.24 -4.35 13.54
CA PHE A 164 12.15 -3.38 12.45
C PHE A 164 10.93 -3.68 11.61
N TYR A 165 10.20 -2.64 11.23
CA TYR A 165 9.07 -2.72 10.33
C TYR A 165 9.39 -1.90 9.09
N PHE A 166 9.39 -2.55 7.94
CA PHE A 166 9.66 -1.93 6.65
C PHE A 166 8.41 -2.03 5.78
N ARG A 167 7.78 -0.87 5.47
CA ARG A 167 6.61 -0.72 4.60
C ARG A 167 5.30 -1.27 5.13
N THR A 168 5.25 -2.46 5.69
CA THR A 168 4.01 -3.07 6.19
C THR A 168 4.13 -3.55 7.62
#